data_15e7af9d3388fa217098ed4f7f9f1f2b
#
_entry.id   15e7af9d3388fa217098ed4f7f9f1f2b
#
_cell.length_a   1.000
_cell.length_b   1.000
_cell.length_c   1.000
_cell.angle_alpha   90.00
_cell.angle_beta   90.00
_cell.angle_gamma   90.00
#
_symmetry.space_group_name_H-M   'P 1'
#
loop_
_entity.id
_entity.type
_entity.pdbx_description
1 polymer ?
#
loop_
_entity_poly.entity_id
_entity_poly.type
_entity_poly.pdbx_seq_one_letter_code
_entity_poly.pdbx_strand_id
1 'polypeptide(L)'
;MAGLAVAALLSGCAGSGATGPGAADPGVAGPGEAAPSSSAASASPAGAFPLAVSSCGVDATLEEPPERIVTIKSSATEMVLALGAGDRLVGTAFADGDVPAELAPAAADVPVLAEKNPAQEAVLELEPDLVYAGWESNLSADGAGERQTYQDLGVATYVSPSACKGAEHRPERLTFDLVLEEITEVGRMLGEDEAAAELVAAQRAELDAVVPSGAGLTALWYSSGEDVPYVGAGIGAPQMIMDAVGLENVAAGVQDTWTSLGWEAVAEANPDVVVLVDAAWNTAEHKKEALERNPVTATLPAVQEERYLVVPFPATEAGMRNVPAVTDLAAQLAELEVAR
;
A
#
# COMPACT_ATOMS: atom_id res chain seq x y z
N MET A 1 52.79 -18.86 17.62
CA MET A 1 52.96 -18.90 19.08
C MET A 1 51.60 -19.03 19.70
N ALA A 2 51.39 -20.20 20.24
CA ALA A 2 50.73 -20.59 21.49
C ALA A 2 49.29 -20.07 21.64
N GLY A 3 48.23 -20.82 21.61
CA GLY A 3 47.95 -22.15 22.13
C GLY A 3 47.41 -22.05 23.56
N LEU A 4 46.16 -22.39 23.76
CA LEU A 4 45.73 -23.38 24.75
C LEU A 4 44.20 -23.52 24.78
N ALA A 5 43.77 -24.74 24.59
CA ALA A 5 42.47 -25.31 24.94
C ALA A 5 42.46 -25.77 26.41
N VAL A 6 41.27 -26.01 27.01
CA VAL A 6 40.91 -27.00 28.02
C VAL A 6 39.39 -26.92 28.21
N ALA A 7 38.54 -27.83 27.77
CA ALA A 7 38.13 -29.16 28.28
C ALA A 7 37.22 -29.11 29.51
N ALA A 8 35.95 -29.43 29.26
CA ALA A 8 35.05 -30.49 29.73
C ALA A 8 35.02 -30.79 31.25
N LEU A 9 33.83 -30.99 31.79
CA LEU A 9 33.49 -32.14 32.65
C LEU A 9 31.94 -32.36 32.75
N LEU A 10 31.60 -33.62 32.59
CA LEU A 10 30.33 -34.32 32.75
C LEU A 10 30.02 -34.63 34.22
N SER A 11 28.74 -34.80 34.55
CA SER A 11 28.15 -35.76 35.50
C SER A 11 26.65 -35.42 35.59
N GLY A 12 25.66 -36.20 35.32
CA GLY A 12 25.46 -37.62 35.44
C GLY A 12 24.81 -37.97 36.78
N CYS A 13 23.47 -38.21 36.80
CA CYS A 13 22.92 -39.32 37.63
C CYS A 13 21.44 -39.57 37.27
N ALA A 14 21.21 -40.82 36.93
CA ALA A 14 19.92 -41.46 36.74
C ALA A 14 19.36 -41.95 38.08
N GLY A 15 18.02 -42.10 38.17
CA GLY A 15 17.34 -42.74 39.29
C GLY A 15 15.96 -43.26 38.90
N SER A 16 15.90 -44.56 38.60
CA SER A 16 14.67 -45.33 38.35
C SER A 16 14.03 -45.80 39.67
N GLY A 17 12.69 -46.06 39.66
CA GLY A 17 12.00 -46.85 40.69
C GLY A 17 10.47 -46.62 40.64
N ALA A 18 9.76 -47.38 40.23
CA ALA A 18 8.90 -48.55 40.11
C ALA A 18 7.71 -48.53 41.09
N THR A 19 6.53 -48.69 40.52
CA THR A 19 5.35 -49.51 40.83
C THR A 19 4.61 -49.41 42.17
N GLY A 20 3.27 -49.23 42.04
CA GLY A 20 2.25 -49.98 42.80
C GLY A 20 0.98 -49.17 43.16
N PRO A 21 -0.20 -49.79 43.06
CA PRO A 21 -1.48 -49.09 43.01
C PRO A 21 -2.25 -49.08 44.34
N GLY A 22 -3.16 -48.09 44.51
CA GLY A 22 -4.05 -48.16 45.66
C GLY A 22 -5.04 -47.00 45.79
N ALA A 23 -6.28 -47.32 45.48
CA ALA A 23 -7.54 -46.91 46.11
C ALA A 23 -7.96 -45.42 46.18
N ALA A 24 -9.20 -45.26 45.74
CA ALA A 24 -10.13 -44.15 45.74
C ALA A 24 -10.39 -43.45 47.09
N ASP A 25 -10.70 -42.16 47.08
CA ASP A 25 -11.96 -41.49 47.35
C ASP A 25 -11.77 -40.09 48.04
N PRO A 26 -12.76 -39.24 48.26
CA PRO A 26 -13.13 -38.14 47.35
C PRO A 26 -12.97 -36.72 47.95
N GLY A 27 -12.99 -35.74 47.06
CA GLY A 27 -13.65 -34.48 47.34
C GLY A 27 -12.90 -33.42 48.16
N VAL A 28 -12.26 -32.46 47.44
CA VAL A 28 -12.28 -31.02 47.85
C VAL A 28 -12.21 -30.19 46.55
N ALA A 29 -13.18 -29.31 46.41
CA ALA A 29 -13.24 -28.30 45.38
C ALA A 29 -12.07 -27.32 45.53
N GLY A 30 -11.19 -27.27 44.52
CA GLY A 30 -10.17 -26.21 44.34
C GLY A 30 -10.76 -25.06 43.49
N PRO A 31 -10.33 -23.82 43.72
CA PRO A 31 -10.85 -22.66 42.99
C PRO A 31 -10.36 -22.69 41.53
N GLY A 32 -11.31 -22.40 40.61
CA GLY A 32 -11.11 -22.39 39.20
C GLY A 32 -9.98 -21.47 38.75
N GLU A 33 -9.15 -22.05 37.94
CA GLU A 33 -8.16 -21.35 37.11
C GLU A 33 -8.91 -20.49 36.11
N ALA A 34 -8.80 -19.17 36.25
CA ALA A 34 -9.34 -18.19 35.32
C ALA A 34 -8.57 -18.34 34.01
N ALA A 35 -9.25 -18.78 32.95
CA ALA A 35 -8.77 -18.69 31.58
C ALA A 35 -8.47 -17.21 31.26
N PRO A 36 -7.40 -16.91 30.49
CA PRO A 36 -7.16 -15.55 30.04
C PRO A 36 -8.32 -15.13 29.16
N SER A 37 -9.05 -14.11 29.61
CA SER A 37 -10.04 -13.42 28.79
C SER A 37 -9.31 -12.81 27.58
N SER A 38 -9.48 -13.42 26.42
CA SER A 38 -9.23 -12.75 25.14
C SER A 38 -10.10 -11.49 25.13
N SER A 39 -9.46 -10.33 25.28
CA SER A 39 -10.10 -9.06 24.98
C SER A 39 -10.43 -9.08 23.49
N ALA A 40 -11.65 -9.48 23.17
CA ALA A 40 -12.22 -9.20 21.87
C ALA A 40 -12.24 -7.66 21.75
N ALA A 41 -11.45 -7.11 20.84
CA ALA A 41 -11.59 -5.74 20.43
C ALA A 41 -13.06 -5.57 20.02
N SER A 42 -13.81 -4.82 20.83
CA SER A 42 -15.18 -4.46 20.48
C SER A 42 -15.08 -3.58 19.24
N ALA A 43 -15.54 -4.09 18.09
CA ALA A 43 -15.79 -3.25 16.95
C ALA A 43 -16.76 -2.16 17.39
N SER A 44 -16.33 -0.90 17.33
CA SER A 44 -17.22 0.23 17.53
C SER A 44 -18.37 0.15 16.53
N PRO A 45 -19.61 0.48 16.92
CA PRO A 45 -20.71 0.53 15.97
C PRO A 45 -20.40 1.53 14.85
N ALA A 46 -20.81 1.22 13.62
CA ALA A 46 -20.66 2.09 12.47
C ALA A 46 -21.17 3.52 12.81
N GLY A 47 -20.40 4.55 12.44
CA GLY A 47 -20.77 5.95 12.65
C GLY A 47 -20.62 6.50 14.07
N ALA A 48 -19.94 5.81 15.00
CA ALA A 48 -19.78 6.31 16.36
C ALA A 48 -18.59 7.26 16.50
N PHE A 49 -18.87 8.55 16.68
CA PHE A 49 -17.91 9.55 17.12
C PHE A 49 -18.01 9.76 18.63
N PRO A 50 -16.94 10.13 19.35
CA PRO A 50 -15.59 10.37 18.80
C PRO A 50 -14.90 9.09 18.29
N LEU A 51 -14.17 9.22 17.18
CA LEU A 51 -13.44 8.14 16.54
C LEU A 51 -11.92 8.31 16.74
N ALA A 52 -11.29 7.33 17.37
CA ALA A 52 -9.82 7.28 17.46
C ALA A 52 -9.25 6.65 16.18
N VAL A 53 -8.29 7.31 15.58
CA VAL A 53 -7.54 6.83 14.40
C VAL A 53 -6.04 6.89 14.68
N SER A 54 -5.31 5.89 14.17
CA SER A 54 -3.84 5.83 14.29
C SER A 54 -3.25 5.64 12.90
N SER A 55 -2.32 6.49 12.53
CA SER A 55 -1.71 6.48 11.20
C SER A 55 -0.23 6.78 11.31
N CYS A 56 0.63 5.86 10.86
CA CYS A 56 2.09 5.95 10.93
C CYS A 56 2.60 6.34 12.32
N GLY A 57 2.02 5.75 13.39
CA GLY A 57 2.42 6.00 14.78
C GLY A 57 1.95 7.33 15.36
N VAL A 58 1.08 8.05 14.66
CA VAL A 58 0.45 9.29 15.16
C VAL A 58 -1.02 9.03 15.39
N ASP A 59 -1.46 9.25 16.63
CA ASP A 59 -2.84 9.08 17.05
C ASP A 59 -3.60 10.41 16.91
N ALA A 60 -4.83 10.35 16.45
CA ALA A 60 -5.76 11.47 16.40
C ALA A 60 -7.14 11.02 16.88
N THR A 61 -7.95 11.95 17.36
CA THR A 61 -9.35 11.72 17.69
C THR A 61 -10.20 12.69 16.88
N LEU A 62 -11.11 12.13 16.09
CA LEU A 62 -12.12 12.89 15.37
C LEU A 62 -13.37 12.96 16.28
N GLU A 63 -13.75 14.15 16.72
CA GLU A 63 -14.94 14.33 17.55
C GLU A 63 -16.24 14.20 16.75
N GLU A 64 -16.16 14.51 15.44
CA GLU A 64 -17.23 14.43 14.45
C GLU A 64 -16.62 14.17 13.06
N PRO A 65 -17.41 13.81 12.04
CA PRO A 65 -16.90 13.70 10.67
C PRO A 65 -16.26 14.99 10.20
N PRO A 66 -15.08 14.95 9.55
CA PRO A 66 -14.43 16.15 9.02
C PRO A 66 -15.29 16.86 7.98
N GLU A 67 -15.36 18.18 8.08
CA GLU A 67 -16.12 19.05 7.18
C GLU A 67 -15.22 19.89 6.26
N ARG A 68 -13.92 20.00 6.59
CA ARG A 68 -12.93 20.80 5.85
C ARG A 68 -11.67 19.99 5.62
N ILE A 69 -11.64 19.28 4.50
CA ILE A 69 -10.60 18.29 4.21
C ILE A 69 -9.62 18.89 3.19
N VAL A 70 -8.34 18.82 3.50
CA VAL A 70 -7.26 19.01 2.52
C VAL A 70 -6.64 17.66 2.19
N THR A 71 -6.50 17.37 0.90
CA THR A 71 -5.85 16.15 0.44
C THR A 71 -4.55 16.42 -0.30
N ILE A 72 -3.57 15.53 -0.13
CA ILE A 72 -2.29 15.58 -0.83
C ILE A 72 -2.04 14.21 -1.48
N LYS A 73 -1.83 14.17 -2.77
CA LYS A 73 -1.75 13.02 -3.68
C LYS A 73 -3.10 12.57 -4.23
N SER A 74 -3.07 12.05 -5.46
CA SER A 74 -4.27 11.52 -6.13
C SER A 74 -4.98 10.45 -5.32
N SER A 75 -4.23 9.51 -4.69
CA SER A 75 -4.81 8.42 -3.90
C SER A 75 -5.70 8.93 -2.76
N ALA A 76 -5.26 9.96 -2.04
CA ALA A 76 -6.04 10.58 -0.95
C ALA A 76 -7.26 11.36 -1.49
N THR A 77 -7.07 12.14 -2.56
CA THR A 77 -8.15 12.94 -3.16
C THR A 77 -9.26 12.03 -3.70
N GLU A 78 -8.89 11.03 -4.46
CA GLU A 78 -9.83 10.09 -5.09
C GLU A 78 -10.57 9.24 -4.06
N MET A 79 -9.93 8.89 -2.95
CA MET A 79 -10.59 8.19 -1.85
C MET A 79 -11.74 9.03 -1.26
N VAL A 80 -11.50 10.31 -0.99
CA VAL A 80 -12.54 11.22 -0.47
C VAL A 80 -13.66 11.42 -1.48
N LEU A 81 -13.31 11.58 -2.77
CA LEU A 81 -14.29 11.73 -3.86
C LEU A 81 -15.16 10.49 -4.04
N ALA A 82 -14.53 9.29 -4.04
CA ALA A 82 -15.21 8.02 -4.24
C ALA A 82 -16.16 7.65 -3.09
N LEU A 83 -15.84 8.12 -1.88
CA LEU A 83 -16.69 7.97 -0.70
C LEU A 83 -17.80 9.03 -0.61
N GLY A 84 -17.92 9.92 -1.62
CA GLY A 84 -19.01 10.89 -1.67
C GLY A 84 -18.80 12.14 -0.83
N ALA A 85 -17.63 12.35 -0.23
CA ALA A 85 -17.31 13.50 0.61
C ALA A 85 -16.58 14.64 -0.15
N GLY A 86 -16.71 14.68 -1.48
CA GLY A 86 -16.04 15.67 -2.32
C GLY A 86 -16.42 17.12 -2.03
N ASP A 87 -17.62 17.39 -1.54
CA ASP A 87 -18.11 18.72 -1.13
C ASP A 87 -17.41 19.24 0.13
N ARG A 88 -16.74 18.38 0.89
CA ARG A 88 -15.93 18.75 2.06
C ARG A 88 -14.47 19.04 1.71
N LEU A 89 -14.05 18.79 0.45
CA LEU A 89 -12.71 19.13 -0.01
C LEU A 89 -12.54 20.64 -0.16
N VAL A 90 -11.77 21.25 0.73
CA VAL A 90 -11.44 22.68 0.68
C VAL A 90 -10.16 22.95 -0.10
N GLY A 91 -9.37 21.92 -0.40
CA GLY A 91 -8.18 22.01 -1.23
C GLY A 91 -7.54 20.66 -1.49
N THR A 92 -6.86 20.55 -2.63
CA THR A 92 -6.07 19.39 -3.02
C THR A 92 -4.70 19.83 -3.54
N ALA A 93 -3.71 18.96 -3.47
CA ALA A 93 -2.37 19.22 -4.00
C ALA A 93 -1.71 17.93 -4.49
N PHE A 94 -0.64 18.09 -5.28
CA PHE A 94 0.24 17.03 -5.73
C PHE A 94 -0.53 15.90 -6.42
N ALA A 95 -1.38 16.25 -7.39
CA ALA A 95 -2.01 15.25 -8.22
C ALA A 95 -0.96 14.51 -9.08
N ASP A 96 -1.11 13.21 -9.18
CA ASP A 96 -0.20 12.33 -9.93
C ASP A 96 -0.66 12.08 -11.37
N GLY A 97 -1.82 12.59 -11.71
CA GLY A 97 -2.48 12.47 -12.99
C GLY A 97 -3.93 12.93 -12.92
N ASP A 98 -4.65 12.75 -14.00
CA ASP A 98 -6.05 13.12 -14.09
C ASP A 98 -6.92 12.28 -13.15
N VAL A 99 -7.91 12.92 -12.55
CA VAL A 99 -8.95 12.24 -11.76
C VAL A 99 -9.75 11.33 -12.69
N PRO A 100 -10.14 10.11 -12.27
CA PRO A 100 -11.00 9.23 -13.03
C PRO A 100 -12.26 9.93 -13.53
N ALA A 101 -12.69 9.60 -14.76
CA ALA A 101 -13.78 10.31 -15.42
C ALA A 101 -15.08 10.29 -14.60
N GLU A 102 -15.34 9.21 -13.87
CA GLU A 102 -16.49 9.06 -12.97
C GLU A 102 -16.44 9.97 -11.74
N LEU A 103 -15.23 10.35 -11.28
CA LEU A 103 -15.03 11.25 -10.15
C LEU A 103 -14.83 12.71 -10.57
N ALA A 104 -14.55 12.96 -11.86
CA ALA A 104 -14.25 14.29 -12.37
C ALA A 104 -15.35 15.35 -12.06
N PRO A 105 -16.65 15.03 -12.10
CA PRO A 105 -17.69 16.00 -11.72
C PRO A 105 -17.59 16.45 -10.26
N ALA A 106 -17.23 15.57 -9.34
CA ALA A 106 -17.07 15.87 -7.91
C ALA A 106 -15.77 16.64 -7.61
N ALA A 107 -14.77 16.53 -8.48
CA ALA A 107 -13.50 17.23 -8.36
C ALA A 107 -13.48 18.62 -8.99
N ALA A 108 -14.48 18.96 -9.84
CA ALA A 108 -14.43 20.11 -10.77
C ALA A 108 -14.22 21.46 -10.08
N ASP A 109 -14.78 21.66 -8.89
CA ASP A 109 -14.72 22.91 -8.15
C ASP A 109 -13.74 22.88 -6.98
N VAL A 110 -12.98 21.78 -6.79
CA VAL A 110 -12.00 21.65 -5.69
C VAL A 110 -10.75 22.48 -6.00
N PRO A 111 -10.35 23.44 -5.12
CA PRO A 111 -9.19 24.26 -5.35
C PRO A 111 -7.90 23.43 -5.35
N VAL A 112 -7.02 23.67 -6.34
CA VAL A 112 -5.67 23.08 -6.38
C VAL A 112 -4.70 24.05 -5.73
N LEU A 113 -4.10 23.66 -4.61
CA LEU A 113 -3.18 24.49 -3.82
C LEU A 113 -1.78 24.57 -4.44
N ALA A 114 -1.31 23.44 -4.98
CA ALA A 114 0.02 23.34 -5.55
C ALA A 114 0.12 22.10 -6.47
N GLU A 115 1.03 22.16 -7.46
CA GLU A 115 1.39 21.02 -8.31
C GLU A 115 2.19 19.94 -7.56
N LYS A 116 2.84 20.31 -6.46
CA LYS A 116 3.59 19.40 -5.54
C LYS A 116 3.13 19.67 -4.11
N ASN A 117 3.99 19.37 -3.12
CA ASN A 117 3.65 19.66 -1.73
C ASN A 117 3.32 21.15 -1.56
N PRO A 118 2.15 21.49 -0.99
CA PRO A 118 1.80 22.86 -0.66
C PRO A 118 2.65 23.37 0.52
N ALA A 119 2.78 24.66 0.65
CA ALA A 119 3.31 25.25 1.88
C ALA A 119 2.32 25.03 3.03
N GLN A 120 2.82 24.80 4.25
CA GLN A 120 1.99 24.58 5.43
C GLN A 120 1.01 25.74 5.67
N GLU A 121 1.47 26.98 5.47
CA GLU A 121 0.66 28.17 5.62
C GLU A 121 -0.54 28.18 4.66
N ALA A 122 -0.33 27.74 3.40
CA ALA A 122 -1.41 27.67 2.42
C ALA A 122 -2.46 26.61 2.80
N VAL A 123 -2.04 25.51 3.44
CA VAL A 123 -2.96 24.51 3.99
C VAL A 123 -3.73 25.09 5.16
N LEU A 124 -3.06 25.74 6.10
CA LEU A 124 -3.67 26.30 7.31
C LEU A 124 -4.60 27.48 7.03
N GLU A 125 -4.36 28.27 5.96
CA GLU A 125 -5.28 29.33 5.51
C GLU A 125 -6.68 28.81 5.16
N LEU A 126 -6.79 27.52 4.82
CA LEU A 126 -8.08 26.87 4.55
C LEU A 126 -8.79 26.39 5.83
N GLU A 127 -8.19 26.57 7.00
CA GLU A 127 -8.74 26.13 8.28
C GLU A 127 -9.26 24.67 8.22
N PRO A 128 -8.43 23.69 7.80
CA PRO A 128 -8.87 22.30 7.70
C PRO A 128 -9.05 21.68 9.09
N ASP A 129 -9.95 20.72 9.19
CA ASP A 129 -10.08 19.82 10.34
C ASP A 129 -9.41 18.46 10.11
N LEU A 130 -9.18 18.11 8.82
CA LEU A 130 -8.40 16.93 8.43
C LEU A 130 -7.43 17.27 7.27
N VAL A 131 -6.18 16.83 7.40
CA VAL A 131 -5.24 16.74 6.27
C VAL A 131 -4.94 15.28 5.99
N TYR A 132 -5.38 14.78 4.82
CA TYR A 132 -5.16 13.40 4.39
C TYR A 132 -4.10 13.37 3.29
N ALA A 133 -3.01 12.65 3.53
CA ALA A 133 -1.87 12.53 2.63
C ALA A 133 -1.65 11.10 2.14
N GLY A 134 -1.38 10.92 0.86
CA GLY A 134 -1.03 9.63 0.28
C GLY A 134 0.36 9.13 0.69
N TRP A 135 1.28 10.04 1.04
CA TRP A 135 2.64 9.70 1.51
C TRP A 135 2.95 10.36 2.84
N GLU A 136 3.61 9.63 3.74
CA GLU A 136 4.06 10.20 5.01
C GLU A 136 5.02 11.38 4.81
N SER A 137 5.83 11.36 3.75
CA SER A 137 6.74 12.47 3.41
C SER A 137 6.02 13.77 3.04
N ASN A 138 4.75 13.71 2.67
CA ASN A 138 3.98 14.93 2.41
C ASN A 138 3.77 15.75 3.69
N LEU A 139 3.73 15.07 4.85
CA LEU A 139 3.53 15.69 6.17
C LEU A 139 4.87 15.71 6.94
N SER A 140 5.82 16.45 6.42
CA SER A 140 7.16 16.65 7.00
C SER A 140 7.61 18.09 6.82
N ALA A 141 8.75 18.48 7.42
CA ALA A 141 9.31 19.82 7.29
C ALA A 141 9.59 20.26 5.84
N ASP A 142 9.94 19.30 4.98
CA ASP A 142 10.18 19.52 3.55
C ASP A 142 8.91 19.35 2.69
N GLY A 143 7.79 19.04 3.34
CA GLY A 143 6.49 18.83 2.72
C GLY A 143 5.50 19.94 3.08
N ALA A 144 4.27 19.53 3.38
CA ALA A 144 3.18 20.42 3.80
C ALA A 144 3.22 20.76 5.32
N GLY A 145 4.32 20.51 5.99
CA GLY A 145 4.51 20.76 7.42
C GLY A 145 4.46 19.49 8.27
N GLU A 146 5.01 19.61 9.47
CA GLU A 146 5.11 18.50 10.43
C GLU A 146 3.72 18.19 11.04
N ARG A 147 3.40 16.89 11.21
CA ARG A 147 2.15 16.43 11.80
C ARG A 147 1.91 16.98 13.21
N GLN A 148 2.98 17.16 14.01
CA GLN A 148 2.89 17.73 15.35
C GLN A 148 2.33 19.16 15.31
N THR A 149 2.69 19.97 14.32
CA THR A 149 2.16 21.33 14.20
C THR A 149 0.66 21.35 13.96
N TYR A 150 0.15 20.42 13.13
CA TYR A 150 -1.29 20.25 12.91
C TYR A 150 -2.00 19.82 14.19
N GLN A 151 -1.44 18.84 14.90
CA GLN A 151 -2.00 18.38 16.19
C GLN A 151 -2.09 19.52 17.23
N ASP A 152 -1.04 20.34 17.35
CA ASP A 152 -1.00 21.47 18.28
C ASP A 152 -2.08 22.53 17.95
N LEU A 153 -2.53 22.56 16.69
CA LEU A 153 -3.62 23.43 16.21
C LEU A 153 -4.99 22.73 16.21
N GLY A 154 -5.08 21.47 16.65
CA GLY A 154 -6.32 20.71 16.67
C GLY A 154 -6.76 20.16 15.32
N VAL A 155 -5.85 20.14 14.34
CA VAL A 155 -6.09 19.58 13.00
C VAL A 155 -5.66 18.11 12.98
N ALA A 156 -6.56 17.21 12.61
CA ALA A 156 -6.23 15.80 12.44
C ALA A 156 -5.39 15.58 11.18
N THR A 157 -4.49 14.59 11.24
CA THR A 157 -3.72 14.18 10.05
C THR A 157 -3.82 12.67 9.86
N TYR A 158 -4.03 12.26 8.63
CA TYR A 158 -4.05 10.86 8.24
C TYR A 158 -3.09 10.61 7.06
N VAL A 159 -2.43 9.46 7.07
CA VAL A 159 -1.55 8.99 6.00
C VAL A 159 -1.96 7.57 5.66
N SER A 160 -2.04 7.23 4.39
CA SER A 160 -2.27 5.84 3.95
C SER A 160 -1.29 4.87 4.64
N PRO A 161 -1.77 3.80 5.30
CA PRO A 161 -0.92 2.90 6.09
C PRO A 161 0.22 2.27 5.29
N SER A 162 -0.01 1.99 4.00
CA SER A 162 1.00 1.44 3.09
C SER A 162 2.17 2.39 2.81
N ALA A 163 2.00 3.69 3.06
CA ALA A 163 2.98 4.74 2.82
C ALA A 163 3.75 5.17 4.07
N CYS A 164 3.55 4.49 5.20
CA CYS A 164 4.32 4.72 6.41
C CYS A 164 5.79 4.35 6.20
N LYS A 165 6.71 5.20 6.66
CA LYS A 165 8.16 4.98 6.55
C LYS A 165 8.68 4.00 7.60
N GLY A 166 8.12 4.05 8.82
CA GLY A 166 8.47 3.14 9.90
C GLY A 166 8.02 1.72 9.56
N ALA A 167 8.96 0.75 9.59
CA ALA A 167 8.64 -0.66 9.30
C ALA A 167 7.59 -1.23 10.27
N GLU A 168 7.54 -0.72 11.50
CA GLU A 168 6.58 -1.10 12.53
C GLU A 168 5.15 -0.58 12.28
N HIS A 169 5.01 0.39 11.37
CA HIS A 169 3.72 1.02 11.01
C HIS A 169 3.26 0.67 9.60
N ARG A 170 4.12 0.03 8.82
CA ARG A 170 3.85 -0.38 7.44
C ARG A 170 3.53 -1.87 7.40
N PRO A 171 2.60 -2.34 6.56
CA PRO A 171 2.38 -3.77 6.38
C PRO A 171 3.66 -4.47 5.86
N GLU A 172 3.91 -5.69 6.31
CA GLU A 172 5.03 -6.52 5.80
C GLU A 172 4.93 -6.73 4.28
N ARG A 173 3.72 -6.83 3.77
CA ARG A 173 3.39 -6.89 2.35
C ARG A 173 1.98 -6.33 2.14
N LEU A 174 1.81 -5.49 1.14
CA LEU A 174 0.50 -4.98 0.76
C LEU A 174 -0.35 -6.09 0.13
N THR A 175 -1.62 -6.12 0.52
CA THR A 175 -2.65 -7.02 -0.02
C THR A 175 -3.90 -6.24 -0.38
N PHE A 176 -4.75 -6.79 -1.25
CA PHE A 176 -6.04 -6.16 -1.55
C PHE A 176 -6.93 -6.05 -0.32
N ASP A 177 -6.89 -7.01 0.60
CA ASP A 177 -7.66 -6.90 1.85
C ASP A 177 -7.23 -5.66 2.65
N LEU A 178 -5.94 -5.34 2.75
CA LEU A 178 -5.46 -4.13 3.42
C LEU A 178 -5.90 -2.84 2.71
N VAL A 179 -5.92 -2.82 1.38
CA VAL A 179 -6.46 -1.68 0.61
C VAL A 179 -7.95 -1.50 0.86
N LEU A 180 -8.72 -2.59 0.88
CA LEU A 180 -10.15 -2.56 1.16
C LEU A 180 -10.46 -2.21 2.62
N GLU A 181 -9.59 -2.60 3.56
CA GLU A 181 -9.64 -2.17 4.96
C GLU A 181 -9.40 -0.66 5.09
N GLU A 182 -8.44 -0.09 4.34
CA GLU A 182 -8.21 1.36 4.31
C GLU A 182 -9.45 2.11 3.79
N ILE A 183 -10.10 1.63 2.71
CA ILE A 183 -11.37 2.22 2.23
C ILE A 183 -12.42 2.24 3.35
N THR A 184 -12.53 1.14 4.10
CA THR A 184 -13.46 1.02 5.21
C THR A 184 -13.10 1.98 6.35
N GLU A 185 -11.81 2.12 6.69
CA GLU A 185 -11.33 3.03 7.73
C GLU A 185 -11.60 4.48 7.36
N VAL A 186 -11.23 4.89 6.13
CA VAL A 186 -11.49 6.25 5.66
C VAL A 186 -12.98 6.53 5.58
N GLY A 187 -13.80 5.56 5.17
CA GLY A 187 -15.26 5.69 5.20
C GLY A 187 -15.79 6.01 6.60
N ARG A 188 -15.30 5.30 7.64
CA ARG A 188 -15.65 5.60 9.03
C ARG A 188 -15.19 6.99 9.47
N MET A 189 -13.97 7.38 9.09
CA MET A 189 -13.43 8.70 9.40
C MET A 189 -14.30 9.82 8.82
N LEU A 190 -14.82 9.61 7.62
CA LEU A 190 -15.67 10.57 6.92
C LEU A 190 -17.16 10.47 7.34
N GLY A 191 -17.55 9.43 8.10
CA GLY A 191 -18.96 9.13 8.38
C GLY A 191 -19.72 8.59 7.17
N GLU A 192 -19.01 8.03 6.19
CA GLU A 192 -19.52 7.49 4.92
C GLU A 192 -19.43 5.94 4.88
N ASP A 193 -19.84 5.29 5.98
CA ASP A 193 -19.75 3.82 6.14
C ASP A 193 -20.49 3.05 5.04
N GLU A 194 -21.65 3.54 4.58
CA GLU A 194 -22.46 2.89 3.54
C GLU A 194 -21.75 2.97 2.18
N ALA A 195 -21.26 4.16 1.80
CA ALA A 195 -20.49 4.36 0.56
C ALA A 195 -19.21 3.51 0.55
N ALA A 196 -18.51 3.42 1.70
CA ALA A 196 -17.33 2.57 1.83
C ALA A 196 -17.67 1.09 1.66
N ALA A 197 -18.77 0.62 2.27
CA ALA A 197 -19.21 -0.77 2.14
C ALA A 197 -19.60 -1.11 0.68
N GLU A 198 -20.26 -0.19 -0.01
CA GLU A 198 -20.62 -0.35 -1.43
C GLU A 198 -19.37 -0.39 -2.32
N LEU A 199 -18.43 0.53 -2.11
CA LEU A 199 -17.16 0.58 -2.86
C LEU A 199 -16.33 -0.69 -2.65
N VAL A 200 -16.19 -1.14 -1.40
CA VAL A 200 -15.47 -2.38 -1.06
C VAL A 200 -16.13 -3.59 -1.72
N ALA A 201 -17.46 -3.68 -1.68
CA ALA A 201 -18.18 -4.78 -2.31
C ALA A 201 -18.00 -4.79 -3.83
N ALA A 202 -18.05 -3.62 -4.47
CA ALA A 202 -17.84 -3.48 -5.91
C ALA A 202 -16.41 -3.89 -6.31
N GLN A 203 -15.39 -3.37 -5.63
CA GLN A 203 -13.99 -3.70 -5.91
C GLN A 203 -13.68 -5.18 -5.65
N ARG A 204 -14.24 -5.77 -4.59
CA ARG A 204 -14.08 -7.20 -4.33
C ARG A 204 -14.70 -8.05 -5.43
N ALA A 205 -15.90 -7.70 -5.89
CA ALA A 205 -16.56 -8.41 -6.99
C ALA A 205 -15.78 -8.28 -8.31
N GLU A 206 -15.21 -7.12 -8.59
CA GLU A 206 -14.37 -6.89 -9.76
C GLU A 206 -13.09 -7.73 -9.68
N LEU A 207 -12.39 -7.71 -8.54
CA LEU A 207 -11.18 -8.50 -8.32
C LEU A 207 -11.45 -10.02 -8.45
N ASP A 208 -12.56 -10.51 -7.88
CA ASP A 208 -12.96 -11.92 -7.94
C ASP A 208 -13.29 -12.38 -9.38
N ALA A 209 -13.65 -11.45 -10.26
CA ALA A 209 -13.94 -11.73 -11.66
C ALA A 209 -12.66 -11.82 -12.54
N VAL A 210 -11.52 -11.36 -12.04
CA VAL A 210 -10.26 -11.39 -12.80
C VAL A 210 -9.76 -12.83 -12.94
N VAL A 211 -9.48 -13.22 -14.17
CA VAL A 211 -8.83 -14.50 -14.46
C VAL A 211 -7.35 -14.24 -14.71
N PRO A 212 -6.44 -14.74 -13.85
CA PRO A 212 -5.00 -14.57 -14.08
C PRO A 212 -4.58 -15.14 -15.43
N SER A 213 -4.05 -14.30 -16.30
CA SER A 213 -3.65 -14.66 -17.66
C SER A 213 -2.13 -14.71 -17.86
N GLY A 214 -1.37 -14.12 -16.94
CA GLY A 214 0.08 -14.06 -16.98
C GLY A 214 0.81 -15.31 -16.50
N ALA A 215 0.12 -16.44 -16.30
CA ALA A 215 0.62 -17.64 -15.62
C ALA A 215 2.07 -18.03 -15.97
N GLY A 216 3.01 -17.72 -15.07
CA GLY A 216 4.42 -18.05 -15.20
C GLY A 216 5.24 -17.09 -16.06
N LEU A 217 4.67 -15.97 -16.53
CA LEU A 217 5.45 -14.93 -17.20
C LEU A 217 6.15 -14.05 -16.17
N THR A 218 7.44 -13.81 -16.38
CA THR A 218 8.24 -12.89 -15.58
C THR A 218 8.03 -11.45 -16.05
N ALA A 219 7.97 -10.51 -15.11
CA ALA A 219 7.70 -9.11 -15.40
C ALA A 219 8.65 -8.15 -14.68
N LEU A 220 9.07 -7.10 -15.41
CA LEU A 220 9.70 -5.93 -14.83
C LEU A 220 8.65 -4.83 -14.67
N TRP A 221 8.45 -4.31 -13.45
CA TRP A 221 7.63 -3.12 -13.22
C TRP A 221 8.50 -1.87 -13.24
N TYR A 222 8.55 -1.17 -14.37
CA TYR A 222 9.47 -0.06 -14.62
C TYR A 222 8.78 1.30 -14.40
N SER A 223 9.21 2.02 -13.37
CA SER A 223 8.65 3.33 -13.02
C SER A 223 9.44 4.50 -13.62
N SER A 224 10.75 4.53 -13.45
CA SER A 224 11.59 5.66 -13.89
C SER A 224 13.07 5.33 -13.88
N GLY A 225 13.93 6.30 -14.25
CA GLY A 225 15.39 6.18 -14.22
C GLY A 225 15.94 5.54 -15.48
N GLU A 226 16.67 6.32 -16.31
CA GLU A 226 17.27 5.84 -17.56
C GLU A 226 18.60 5.11 -17.31
N ASP A 227 19.47 5.67 -16.45
CA ASP A 227 20.77 5.07 -16.15
C ASP A 227 20.63 3.86 -15.20
N VAL A 228 19.81 4.04 -14.17
CA VAL A 228 19.48 2.99 -13.19
C VAL A 228 17.95 2.97 -13.01
N PRO A 229 17.29 1.90 -13.46
CA PRO A 229 15.84 1.83 -13.37
C PRO A 229 15.35 1.77 -11.92
N TYR A 230 14.30 2.53 -11.62
CA TYR A 230 13.52 2.46 -10.41
C TYR A 230 12.28 1.61 -10.66
N VAL A 231 12.16 0.52 -9.92
CA VAL A 231 11.23 -0.56 -10.23
C VAL A 231 10.37 -0.92 -9.03
N GLY A 232 9.20 -1.48 -9.29
CA GLY A 232 8.34 -2.04 -8.26
C GLY A 232 8.97 -3.26 -7.61
N ALA A 233 9.12 -3.24 -6.29
CA ALA A 233 9.74 -4.32 -5.51
C ALA A 233 8.70 -5.26 -4.87
N GLY A 234 9.13 -6.11 -3.92
CA GLY A 234 8.41 -7.33 -3.50
C GLY A 234 7.24 -7.13 -2.52
N ILE A 235 7.01 -5.93 -1.96
CA ILE A 235 5.98 -5.77 -0.91
C ILE A 235 4.93 -4.68 -1.17
N GLY A 236 5.08 -3.88 -2.23
CA GLY A 236 4.18 -2.76 -2.54
C GLY A 236 3.03 -3.11 -3.50
N ALA A 237 2.30 -2.08 -3.94
CA ALA A 237 1.20 -2.21 -4.89
C ALA A 237 1.63 -2.88 -6.23
N PRO A 238 2.81 -2.59 -6.80
CA PRO A 238 3.28 -3.30 -7.98
C PRO A 238 3.28 -4.81 -7.84
N GLN A 239 3.81 -5.33 -6.73
CA GLN A 239 3.84 -6.77 -6.45
C GLN A 239 2.43 -7.34 -6.28
N MET A 240 1.58 -6.66 -5.49
CA MET A 240 0.20 -7.07 -5.26
C MET A 240 -0.59 -7.18 -6.56
N ILE A 241 -0.43 -6.20 -7.46
CA ILE A 241 -1.12 -6.18 -8.77
C ILE A 241 -0.58 -7.29 -9.68
N MET A 242 0.75 -7.46 -9.77
CA MET A 242 1.36 -8.51 -10.58
C MET A 242 0.93 -9.91 -10.13
N ASP A 243 0.87 -10.17 -8.81
CA ASP A 243 0.37 -11.44 -8.28
C ASP A 243 -1.07 -11.73 -8.75
N ALA A 244 -1.94 -10.71 -8.72
CA ALA A 244 -3.35 -10.88 -9.08
C ALA A 244 -3.55 -11.22 -10.57
N VAL A 245 -2.69 -10.70 -11.45
CA VAL A 245 -2.73 -11.03 -12.89
C VAL A 245 -1.89 -12.26 -13.25
N GLY A 246 -1.18 -12.86 -12.28
CA GLY A 246 -0.38 -14.07 -12.47
C GLY A 246 1.01 -13.82 -13.08
N LEU A 247 1.58 -12.63 -12.92
CA LEU A 247 2.94 -12.28 -13.32
C LEU A 247 3.93 -12.51 -12.17
N GLU A 248 5.14 -12.97 -12.50
CA GLU A 248 6.25 -13.14 -11.57
C GLU A 248 7.17 -11.91 -11.62
N ASN A 249 7.21 -11.12 -10.54
CA ASN A 249 8.03 -9.93 -10.46
C ASN A 249 9.52 -10.28 -10.36
N VAL A 250 10.36 -9.78 -11.28
CA VAL A 250 11.83 -9.98 -11.24
C VAL A 250 12.48 -9.37 -9.99
N ALA A 251 11.82 -8.43 -9.33
CA ALA A 251 12.25 -7.80 -8.07
C ALA A 251 11.52 -8.33 -6.81
N ALA A 252 10.76 -9.43 -6.91
CA ALA A 252 9.96 -9.99 -5.78
C ALA A 252 10.78 -10.28 -4.52
N GLY A 253 12.07 -10.59 -4.65
CA GLY A 253 12.97 -10.89 -3.51
C GLY A 253 13.38 -9.66 -2.69
N VAL A 254 13.10 -8.45 -3.16
CA VAL A 254 13.46 -7.20 -2.46
C VAL A 254 12.34 -6.81 -1.49
N GLN A 255 12.68 -6.76 -0.20
CA GLN A 255 11.74 -6.43 0.89
C GLN A 255 11.54 -4.92 1.01
N ASP A 256 11.11 -4.29 -0.07
CA ASP A 256 10.71 -2.88 -0.13
C ASP A 256 9.54 -2.72 -1.10
N THR A 257 8.92 -1.55 -1.10
CA THR A 257 7.85 -1.19 -2.04
C THR A 257 8.40 -0.88 -3.42
N TRP A 258 9.57 -0.21 -3.45
CA TRP A 258 10.31 0.19 -4.64
C TRP A 258 11.79 -0.02 -4.44
N THR A 259 12.53 -0.23 -5.55
CA THR A 259 13.99 -0.37 -5.50
C THR A 259 14.64 0.09 -6.80
N SER A 260 15.95 0.33 -6.74
CA SER A 260 16.76 0.53 -7.94
C SER A 260 17.46 -0.77 -8.31
N LEU A 261 17.38 -1.16 -9.58
CA LEU A 261 18.13 -2.28 -10.14
C LEU A 261 19.11 -1.77 -11.21
N GLY A 262 20.24 -2.49 -11.41
CA GLY A 262 21.07 -2.27 -12.59
C GLY A 262 20.42 -2.89 -13.83
N TRP A 263 20.60 -2.29 -15.01
CA TRP A 263 20.11 -2.86 -16.26
C TRP A 263 20.70 -4.24 -16.57
N GLU A 264 21.90 -4.52 -16.08
CA GLU A 264 22.54 -5.84 -16.19
C GLU A 264 21.77 -6.89 -15.39
N ALA A 265 21.28 -6.56 -14.20
CA ALA A 265 20.46 -7.46 -13.39
C ALA A 265 19.09 -7.70 -14.06
N VAL A 266 18.50 -6.67 -14.67
CA VAL A 266 17.27 -6.81 -15.47
C VAL A 266 17.51 -7.72 -16.67
N ALA A 267 18.64 -7.57 -17.36
CA ALA A 267 18.99 -8.42 -18.51
C ALA A 267 19.27 -9.88 -18.10
N GLU A 268 19.88 -10.09 -16.94
CA GLU A 268 20.08 -11.43 -16.38
C GLU A 268 18.74 -12.10 -16.02
N ALA A 269 17.82 -11.34 -15.45
CA ALA A 269 16.46 -11.80 -15.13
C ALA A 269 15.63 -12.08 -16.40
N ASN A 270 15.94 -11.40 -17.52
CA ASN A 270 15.30 -11.55 -18.83
C ASN A 270 13.77 -11.60 -18.76
N PRO A 271 13.09 -10.51 -18.33
CA PRO A 271 11.65 -10.51 -18.16
C PRO A 271 10.92 -10.80 -19.47
N ASP A 272 9.83 -11.56 -19.39
CA ASP A 272 8.98 -11.88 -20.55
C ASP A 272 8.17 -10.66 -21.00
N VAL A 273 7.78 -9.79 -20.03
CA VAL A 273 7.02 -8.55 -20.28
C VAL A 273 7.57 -7.41 -19.44
N VAL A 274 7.33 -6.16 -19.86
CA VAL A 274 7.67 -4.96 -19.10
C VAL A 274 6.40 -4.16 -18.83
N VAL A 275 6.07 -3.95 -17.55
CA VAL A 275 4.99 -3.06 -17.13
C VAL A 275 5.57 -1.65 -17.03
N LEU A 276 5.10 -0.75 -17.88
CA LEU A 276 5.52 0.64 -17.95
C LEU A 276 4.56 1.52 -17.14
N VAL A 277 5.08 2.19 -16.13
CA VAL A 277 4.30 3.19 -15.39
C VAL A 277 4.19 4.45 -16.23
N ASP A 278 2.99 4.84 -16.63
CA ASP A 278 2.73 6.05 -17.39
C ASP A 278 2.48 7.23 -16.47
N ALA A 279 3.29 8.27 -16.61
CA ALA A 279 3.20 9.50 -15.83
C ALA A 279 3.44 10.71 -16.73
N ALA A 280 2.76 11.84 -16.48
CA ALA A 280 2.92 13.06 -17.26
C ALA A 280 4.37 13.58 -17.30
N TRP A 281 5.14 13.34 -16.23
CA TRP A 281 6.55 13.71 -16.12
C TRP A 281 7.51 12.68 -16.72
N ASN A 282 7.06 11.47 -17.04
CA ASN A 282 7.84 10.39 -17.67
C ASN A 282 6.87 9.35 -18.26
N THR A 283 6.53 9.55 -19.53
CA THR A 283 5.49 8.76 -20.22
C THR A 283 5.94 7.33 -20.53
N ALA A 284 4.98 6.43 -20.73
CA ALA A 284 5.25 5.07 -21.20
C ALA A 284 6.02 5.07 -22.53
N GLU A 285 5.67 5.98 -23.45
CA GLU A 285 6.37 6.10 -24.75
C GLU A 285 7.84 6.48 -24.58
N HIS A 286 8.13 7.48 -23.73
CA HIS A 286 9.51 7.84 -23.41
C HIS A 286 10.31 6.67 -22.83
N LYS A 287 9.68 5.83 -22.01
CA LYS A 287 10.31 4.63 -21.43
C LYS A 287 10.59 3.56 -22.50
N LYS A 288 9.68 3.35 -23.45
CA LYS A 288 9.92 2.45 -24.60
C LYS A 288 11.15 2.88 -25.36
N GLU A 289 11.20 4.17 -25.77
CA GLU A 289 12.36 4.72 -26.45
C GLU A 289 13.66 4.59 -25.63
N ALA A 290 13.60 4.75 -24.31
CA ALA A 290 14.77 4.59 -23.43
C ALA A 290 15.25 3.13 -23.41
N LEU A 291 14.34 2.16 -23.32
CA LEU A 291 14.66 0.73 -23.37
C LEU A 291 15.25 0.32 -24.72
N GLU A 292 14.75 0.83 -25.82
CA GLU A 292 15.25 0.57 -27.18
C GLU A 292 16.63 1.17 -27.43
N ARG A 293 16.91 2.35 -26.86
CA ARG A 293 18.22 3.02 -27.01
C ARG A 293 19.30 2.43 -26.10
N ASN A 294 18.94 1.84 -24.99
CA ASN A 294 19.90 1.28 -24.05
C ASN A 294 20.48 -0.03 -24.62
N PRO A 295 21.82 -0.15 -24.81
CA PRO A 295 22.43 -1.30 -25.46
C PRO A 295 22.23 -2.63 -24.70
N VAL A 296 21.92 -2.59 -23.41
CA VAL A 296 21.63 -3.77 -22.59
C VAL A 296 20.18 -4.22 -22.83
N THR A 297 19.22 -3.33 -22.68
CA THR A 297 17.80 -3.67 -22.75
C THR A 297 17.29 -3.87 -24.18
N ALA A 298 17.90 -3.22 -25.20
CA ALA A 298 17.57 -3.40 -26.62
C ALA A 298 17.75 -4.86 -27.11
N THR A 299 18.47 -5.69 -26.32
CA THR A 299 18.67 -7.11 -26.65
C THR A 299 17.61 -8.03 -26.03
N LEU A 300 16.80 -7.50 -25.10
CA LEU A 300 15.76 -8.28 -24.43
C LEU A 300 14.64 -8.64 -25.41
N PRO A 301 14.16 -9.90 -25.43
CA PRO A 301 13.00 -10.28 -26.24
C PRO A 301 11.76 -9.45 -25.95
N ALA A 302 11.51 -9.09 -24.69
CA ALA A 302 10.39 -8.23 -24.30
C ALA A 302 10.43 -6.85 -24.97
N VAL A 303 11.63 -6.29 -25.19
CA VAL A 303 11.83 -5.01 -25.87
C VAL A 303 11.72 -5.17 -27.38
N GLN A 304 12.37 -6.21 -27.95
CA GLN A 304 12.38 -6.46 -29.39
C GLN A 304 10.99 -6.82 -29.95
N GLU A 305 10.16 -7.45 -29.15
CA GLU A 305 8.81 -7.88 -29.50
C GLU A 305 7.73 -6.94 -28.93
N GLU A 306 8.14 -5.78 -28.40
CA GLU A 306 7.24 -4.74 -27.86
C GLU A 306 6.24 -5.29 -26.82
N ARG A 307 6.67 -6.26 -25.98
CA ARG A 307 5.83 -6.87 -24.96
C ARG A 307 5.69 -5.94 -23.74
N TYR A 308 4.95 -4.86 -23.95
CA TYR A 308 4.72 -3.82 -22.97
C TYR A 308 3.28 -3.84 -22.45
N LEU A 309 3.15 -3.66 -21.16
CA LEU A 309 1.90 -3.35 -20.47
C LEU A 309 2.00 -1.94 -19.93
N VAL A 310 0.92 -1.19 -19.89
CA VAL A 310 0.92 0.19 -19.41
C VAL A 310 -0.01 0.34 -18.23
N VAL A 311 0.46 1.02 -17.18
CA VAL A 311 -0.31 1.35 -16.00
C VAL A 311 -0.13 2.82 -15.65
N PRO A 312 -1.20 3.59 -15.37
CA PRO A 312 -1.07 4.98 -14.96
C PRO A 312 -0.43 5.08 -13.57
N PHE A 313 0.44 6.08 -13.36
CA PHE A 313 1.18 6.24 -12.11
C PHE A 313 0.28 6.23 -10.85
N PRO A 314 -0.90 6.90 -10.79
CA PRO A 314 -1.75 6.84 -9.61
C PRO A 314 -2.23 5.44 -9.22
N ALA A 315 -2.29 4.50 -10.16
CA ALA A 315 -2.66 3.11 -9.89
C ALA A 315 -1.51 2.27 -9.30
N THR A 316 -0.29 2.82 -9.26
CA THR A 316 0.90 2.17 -8.68
C THR A 316 1.07 2.43 -7.19
N GLU A 317 0.26 3.35 -6.65
CA GLU A 317 0.14 3.64 -5.23
C GLU A 317 -1.00 2.80 -4.62
N ALA A 318 -0.93 2.52 -3.32
CA ALA A 318 -2.05 1.87 -2.65
C ALA A 318 -3.29 2.77 -2.69
N GLY A 319 -4.42 2.20 -3.06
CA GLY A 319 -5.67 2.95 -3.13
C GLY A 319 -6.70 2.33 -4.08
N MET A 320 -7.76 3.06 -4.30
CA MET A 320 -8.93 2.58 -5.04
C MET A 320 -8.67 2.21 -6.51
N ARG A 321 -7.57 2.70 -7.12
CA ARG A 321 -7.22 2.37 -8.51
C ARG A 321 -6.54 1.00 -8.67
N ASN A 322 -6.17 0.32 -7.58
CA ASN A 322 -5.42 -0.94 -7.70
C ASN A 322 -6.24 -2.05 -8.34
N VAL A 323 -7.53 -2.19 -7.99
CA VAL A 323 -8.40 -3.20 -8.59
C VAL A 323 -8.67 -2.93 -10.06
N PRO A 324 -9.06 -1.72 -10.50
CA PRO A 324 -9.12 -1.37 -11.92
C PRO A 324 -7.82 -1.65 -12.68
N ALA A 325 -6.65 -1.38 -12.08
CA ALA A 325 -5.37 -1.68 -12.71
C ALA A 325 -5.15 -3.18 -12.94
N VAL A 326 -5.61 -4.05 -12.03
CA VAL A 326 -5.59 -5.51 -12.25
C VAL A 326 -6.45 -5.90 -13.45
N THR A 327 -7.66 -5.36 -13.54
CA THR A 327 -8.58 -5.62 -14.66
C THR A 327 -7.97 -5.18 -16.00
N ASP A 328 -7.42 -3.97 -16.04
CA ASP A 328 -6.79 -3.41 -17.25
C ASP A 328 -5.55 -4.20 -17.66
N LEU A 329 -4.67 -4.55 -16.72
CA LEU A 329 -3.48 -5.34 -17.02
C LEU A 329 -3.83 -6.77 -17.45
N ALA A 330 -4.84 -7.39 -16.87
CA ALA A 330 -5.31 -8.70 -17.32
C ALA A 330 -5.85 -8.66 -18.76
N ALA A 331 -6.55 -7.59 -19.14
CA ALA A 331 -7.02 -7.38 -20.51
C ALA A 331 -5.85 -7.17 -21.47
N GLN A 332 -4.88 -6.32 -21.14
CA GLN A 332 -3.67 -6.11 -21.94
C GLN A 332 -2.86 -7.40 -22.11
N LEU A 333 -2.70 -8.20 -21.05
CA LEU A 333 -2.03 -9.50 -21.11
C LEU A 333 -2.72 -10.50 -22.04
N ALA A 334 -4.05 -10.47 -22.10
CA ALA A 334 -4.81 -11.34 -22.99
C ALA A 334 -4.62 -10.99 -24.49
N GLU A 335 -4.27 -9.74 -24.79
CA GLU A 335 -3.97 -9.25 -26.14
C GLU A 335 -2.52 -9.50 -26.55
N LEU A 336 -1.61 -9.70 -25.59
CA LEU A 336 -0.20 -9.97 -25.88
C LEU A 336 -0.03 -11.41 -26.40
N GLU A 337 0.52 -11.53 -27.63
CA GLU A 337 1.01 -12.79 -28.17
C GLU A 337 2.38 -13.12 -27.55
N VAL A 338 2.40 -13.78 -26.40
CA VAL A 338 3.64 -14.30 -25.82
C VAL A 338 3.85 -15.73 -26.30
N ALA A 339 4.87 -15.93 -27.12
CA ALA A 339 5.27 -17.27 -27.55
C ALA A 339 5.68 -18.08 -26.31
N ARG A 340 4.94 -19.15 -26.00
CA ARG A 340 5.22 -20.09 -24.90
C ARG A 340 6.20 -21.16 -25.34
#